data_91e687351bf5628264b19195e363f04d
#
_entry.id   91e687351bf5628264b19195e363f04d
#
_cell.length_a   1.000
_cell.length_b   1.000
_cell.length_c   1.000
_cell.angle_alpha   90.00
_cell.angle_beta   90.00
_cell.angle_gamma   90.00
#
_symmetry.space_group_name_H-M   'P 1'
#
loop_
_entity.id
_entity.type
_entity.pdbx_description
1 polymer ?
#
loop_
_entity_poly.entity_id
_entity_poly.type
_entity_poly.pdbx_seq_one_letter_code
_entity_poly.pdbx_strand_id
1 'polypeptide(L)'
;MSMVVQVSHLTKRYITMTALSDVTLELPEGHIMGLLGPNGSGKTTLMKILAGLVSPTSGSVLIDEMAPGIRTKAVVSFLPDVNHLDRWMSVGEAGDFYADFYLDFDRKRFDELLGIMGLTAVQKIGSLSKGMVEKTRLSLVFSRKARLYVLDEPFGGLDPLARRQVLDALVANFRTDCSMILSTQMVADVEHFFDDVVFLDDGHVVLSGEAEDLRTRRGASIEDIYREVYGHVEAR
;
A
#
# COMPACT_ATOMS: atom_id res chain seq x y z
N MET A 1 -20.05 0.23 -10.62
CA MET A 1 -18.65 -0.22 -10.64
C MET A 1 -18.51 -1.38 -9.67
N SER A 2 -17.69 -2.37 -9.99
CA SER A 2 -17.38 -3.47 -9.04
C SER A 2 -16.52 -2.94 -7.92
N MET A 3 -16.75 -3.38 -6.67
CA MET A 3 -15.94 -3.00 -5.51
C MET A 3 -14.92 -4.09 -5.22
N VAL A 4 -13.64 -3.73 -5.19
CA VAL A 4 -12.57 -4.68 -4.84
C VAL A 4 -12.40 -4.77 -3.33
N VAL A 5 -12.57 -3.66 -2.60
CA VAL A 5 -12.55 -3.64 -1.13
C VAL A 5 -13.81 -3.02 -0.61
N GLN A 6 -14.42 -3.67 0.38
CA GLN A 6 -15.52 -3.12 1.17
C GLN A 6 -15.22 -3.33 2.65
N VAL A 7 -15.19 -2.25 3.39
CA VAL A 7 -14.98 -2.23 4.85
C VAL A 7 -16.20 -1.59 5.49
N SER A 8 -16.84 -2.29 6.41
CA SER A 8 -18.06 -1.81 7.07
C SER A 8 -17.93 -1.88 8.59
N HIS A 9 -18.03 -0.73 9.24
CA HIS A 9 -18.02 -0.58 10.71
C HIS A 9 -16.86 -1.30 11.39
N LEU A 10 -15.67 -1.27 10.75
CA LEU A 10 -14.50 -2.02 11.17
C LEU A 10 -13.90 -1.43 12.45
N THR A 11 -13.80 -2.25 13.47
CA THR A 11 -13.12 -1.91 14.73
C THR A 11 -12.02 -2.91 15.02
N LYS A 12 -10.84 -2.40 15.42
CA LYS A 12 -9.73 -3.23 15.92
C LYS A 12 -9.24 -2.71 17.26
N ARG A 13 -9.37 -3.57 18.26
CA ARG A 13 -8.85 -3.32 19.61
C ARG A 13 -7.69 -4.27 19.90
N TYR A 14 -6.63 -3.74 20.44
CA TYR A 14 -5.58 -4.47 21.12
C TYR A 14 -5.79 -4.36 22.64
N ILE A 15 -4.99 -5.08 23.43
CA ILE A 15 -5.18 -5.13 24.89
C ILE A 15 -5.20 -3.71 25.51
N THR A 16 -4.33 -2.83 25.01
CA THR A 16 -4.08 -1.50 25.61
C THR A 16 -4.64 -0.33 24.80
N MET A 17 -5.10 -0.57 23.56
CA MET A 17 -5.53 0.51 22.66
C MET A 17 -6.54 0.07 21.62
N THR A 18 -7.38 0.99 21.20
CA THR A 18 -8.20 0.84 19.98
C THR A 18 -7.42 1.43 18.81
N ALA A 19 -7.07 0.60 17.84
CA ALA A 19 -6.28 1.03 16.68
C ALA A 19 -7.15 1.46 15.49
N LEU A 20 -8.39 0.94 15.41
CA LEU A 20 -9.42 1.34 14.44
C LEU A 20 -10.76 1.35 15.14
N SER A 21 -11.59 2.35 14.87
CA SER A 21 -12.89 2.55 15.49
C SER A 21 -13.91 2.95 14.43
N ASP A 22 -14.83 2.03 14.14
CA ASP A 22 -15.98 2.25 13.23
C ASP A 22 -15.57 2.72 11.81
N VAL A 23 -14.48 2.17 11.27
CA VAL A 23 -13.98 2.52 9.94
C VAL A 23 -14.88 1.92 8.86
N THR A 24 -15.36 2.76 7.94
CA THR A 24 -16.11 2.35 6.74
C THR A 24 -15.46 2.99 5.52
N LEU A 25 -15.12 2.18 4.52
CA LEU A 25 -14.57 2.63 3.23
C LEU A 25 -14.84 1.60 2.13
N GLU A 26 -14.83 2.07 0.89
CA GLU A 26 -14.96 1.24 -0.30
C GLU A 26 -13.87 1.62 -1.32
N LEU A 27 -13.37 0.63 -2.06
CA LEU A 27 -12.42 0.84 -3.15
C LEU A 27 -12.96 0.19 -4.43
N PRO A 28 -13.29 0.98 -5.45
CA PRO A 28 -13.68 0.48 -6.75
C PRO A 28 -12.54 -0.25 -7.47
N GLU A 29 -12.90 -1.11 -8.42
CA GLU A 29 -11.95 -1.74 -9.33
C GLU A 29 -11.27 -0.69 -10.22
N GLY A 30 -9.95 -0.83 -10.41
CA GLY A 30 -9.15 0.06 -11.24
C GLY A 30 -8.71 1.35 -10.55
N HIS A 31 -9.05 1.58 -9.27
CA HIS A 31 -8.72 2.79 -8.54
C HIS A 31 -7.48 2.67 -7.66
N ILE A 32 -6.79 3.78 -7.50
CA ILE A 32 -5.69 3.97 -6.54
C ILE A 32 -6.19 4.83 -5.39
N MET A 33 -6.23 4.26 -4.19
CA MET A 33 -6.63 4.96 -2.97
C MET A 33 -5.43 5.37 -2.14
N GLY A 34 -5.32 6.67 -1.84
CA GLY A 34 -4.43 7.21 -0.83
C GLY A 34 -4.99 7.02 0.58
N LEU A 35 -4.30 6.23 1.42
CA LEU A 35 -4.62 6.09 2.84
C LEU A 35 -3.70 7.00 3.64
N LEU A 36 -4.21 8.17 4.05
CA LEU A 36 -3.43 9.28 4.57
C LEU A 36 -3.66 9.46 6.08
N GLY A 37 -2.66 9.96 6.78
CA GLY A 37 -2.76 10.25 8.21
C GLY A 37 -1.41 10.20 8.92
N PRO A 38 -1.32 10.73 10.15
CA PRO A 38 -0.11 10.74 10.94
C PRO A 38 0.30 9.32 11.39
N ASN A 39 1.49 9.21 11.97
CA ASN A 39 1.92 7.97 12.60
C ASN A 39 0.99 7.62 13.76
N GLY A 40 0.64 6.33 13.85
CA GLY A 40 -0.31 5.84 14.86
C GLY A 40 -1.78 5.99 14.53
N SER A 41 -2.16 6.63 13.40
CA SER A 41 -3.57 6.82 13.02
C SER A 41 -4.34 5.52 12.67
N GLY A 42 -3.65 4.37 12.57
CA GLY A 42 -4.30 3.08 12.29
C GLY A 42 -4.05 2.51 10.89
N LYS A 43 -3.36 3.23 9.97
CA LYS A 43 -3.11 2.81 8.58
C LYS A 43 -2.53 1.39 8.48
N THR A 44 -1.41 1.14 9.12
CA THR A 44 -0.76 -0.19 9.12
C THR A 44 -1.67 -1.28 9.67
N THR A 45 -2.51 -0.97 10.67
CA THR A 45 -3.48 -1.94 11.22
C THR A 45 -4.55 -2.29 10.19
N LEU A 46 -5.12 -1.29 9.51
CA LEU A 46 -6.08 -1.51 8.43
C LEU A 46 -5.46 -2.34 7.31
N MET A 47 -4.28 -1.99 6.85
CA MET A 47 -3.56 -2.71 5.79
C MET A 47 -3.26 -4.16 6.17
N LYS A 48 -2.86 -4.43 7.41
CA LYS A 48 -2.66 -5.80 7.93
C LYS A 48 -3.96 -6.61 7.97
N ILE A 49 -5.09 -5.97 8.25
CA ILE A 49 -6.41 -6.64 8.17
C ILE A 49 -6.74 -6.98 6.72
N LEU A 50 -6.55 -6.06 5.78
CA LEU A 50 -6.74 -6.30 4.35
C LEU A 50 -5.82 -7.41 3.83
N ALA A 51 -4.58 -7.46 4.29
CA ALA A 51 -3.64 -8.54 3.96
C ALA A 51 -3.96 -9.90 4.63
N GLY A 52 -4.99 -9.96 5.48
CA GLY A 52 -5.36 -11.18 6.22
C GLY A 52 -4.32 -11.61 7.25
N LEU A 53 -3.54 -10.67 7.78
CA LEU A 53 -2.52 -10.90 8.82
C LEU A 53 -3.06 -10.65 10.23
N VAL A 54 -4.10 -9.84 10.35
CA VAL A 54 -4.75 -9.49 11.61
C VAL A 54 -6.26 -9.59 11.44
N SER A 55 -6.95 -10.22 12.38
CA SER A 55 -8.42 -10.27 12.38
C SER A 55 -9.01 -9.01 13.00
N PRO A 56 -10.13 -8.48 12.51
CA PRO A 56 -10.87 -7.41 13.16
C PRO A 56 -11.43 -7.85 14.52
N THR A 57 -11.78 -6.89 15.39
CA THR A 57 -12.51 -7.15 16.61
C THR A 57 -14.02 -7.18 16.35
N SER A 58 -14.51 -6.28 15.49
CA SER A 58 -15.89 -6.23 15.00
C SER A 58 -15.95 -5.55 13.63
N GLY A 59 -17.13 -5.59 13.00
CA GLY A 59 -17.32 -5.12 11.63
C GLY A 59 -16.96 -6.19 10.60
N SER A 60 -16.98 -5.83 9.34
CA SER A 60 -16.69 -6.75 8.24
C SER A 60 -15.74 -6.13 7.20
N VAL A 61 -14.99 -6.99 6.54
CA VAL A 61 -14.12 -6.67 5.42
C VAL A 61 -14.36 -7.69 4.32
N LEU A 62 -14.54 -7.22 3.11
CA LEU A 62 -14.58 -8.06 1.91
C LEU A 62 -13.51 -7.57 0.92
N ILE A 63 -12.80 -8.51 0.33
CA ILE A 63 -11.86 -8.29 -0.76
C ILE A 63 -12.27 -9.22 -1.89
N ASP A 64 -12.65 -8.65 -3.04
CA ASP A 64 -13.18 -9.41 -4.17
C ASP A 64 -14.30 -10.35 -3.70
N GLU A 65 -15.26 -9.78 -2.92
CA GLU A 65 -16.41 -10.47 -2.28
C GLU A 65 -16.05 -11.54 -1.24
N MET A 66 -14.78 -11.68 -0.86
CA MET A 66 -14.29 -12.67 0.09
C MET A 66 -13.81 -12.02 1.40
N ALA A 67 -14.11 -12.65 2.53
CA ALA A 67 -13.48 -12.25 3.80
C ALA A 67 -11.96 -12.52 3.77
N PRO A 68 -11.13 -11.63 4.40
CA PRO A 68 -9.69 -11.81 4.47
C PRO A 68 -9.30 -13.18 5.04
N GLY A 69 -8.43 -13.91 4.32
CA GLY A 69 -8.02 -15.27 4.68
C GLY A 69 -7.11 -15.89 3.64
N ILE A 70 -7.04 -17.22 3.62
CA ILE A 70 -6.16 -17.97 2.71
C ILE A 70 -6.46 -17.64 1.24
N ARG A 71 -7.75 -17.55 0.89
CA ARG A 71 -8.17 -17.26 -0.50
C ARG A 71 -7.78 -15.86 -0.95
N THR A 72 -7.95 -14.86 -0.10
CA THR A 72 -7.61 -13.48 -0.44
C THR A 72 -6.12 -13.25 -0.54
N LYS A 73 -5.27 -14.06 0.13
CA LYS A 73 -3.81 -14.00 -0.03
C LYS A 73 -3.35 -14.33 -1.46
N ALA A 74 -4.15 -15.07 -2.21
CA ALA A 74 -3.86 -15.34 -3.62
C ALA A 74 -4.11 -14.12 -4.53
N VAL A 75 -4.98 -13.19 -4.13
CA VAL A 75 -5.37 -12.01 -4.92
C VAL A 75 -4.87 -10.69 -4.34
N VAL A 76 -4.29 -10.69 -3.13
CA VAL A 76 -3.71 -9.53 -2.47
C VAL A 76 -2.18 -9.61 -2.52
N SER A 77 -1.54 -8.55 -3.02
CA SER A 77 -0.09 -8.35 -2.92
C SER A 77 0.19 -7.28 -1.87
N PHE A 78 0.87 -7.66 -0.79
CA PHE A 78 1.11 -6.78 0.35
C PHE A 78 2.59 -6.43 0.50
N LEU A 79 2.88 -5.13 0.58
CA LEU A 79 4.17 -4.59 0.97
C LEU A 79 4.06 -4.02 2.38
N PRO A 80 4.62 -4.66 3.41
CA PRO A 80 4.65 -4.08 4.76
C PRO A 80 5.67 -2.93 4.85
N ASP A 81 5.55 -2.04 5.81
CA ASP A 81 6.53 -0.98 6.09
C ASP A 81 7.92 -1.56 6.46
N VAL A 82 7.96 -2.67 7.19
CA VAL A 82 9.21 -3.30 7.62
C VAL A 82 9.79 -4.26 6.58
N ASN A 83 11.12 -4.27 6.46
CA ASN A 83 11.80 -5.25 5.62
C ASN A 83 11.60 -6.68 6.16
N HIS A 84 11.12 -7.56 5.30
CA HIS A 84 10.86 -8.98 5.59
C HIS A 84 11.78 -9.93 4.80
N LEU A 85 12.71 -9.40 4.02
CA LEU A 85 13.64 -10.21 3.23
C LEU A 85 14.86 -10.60 4.06
N ASP A 86 15.23 -11.86 3.97
CA ASP A 86 16.39 -12.39 4.66
C ASP A 86 17.71 -11.88 4.05
N ARG A 87 18.62 -11.43 4.88
CA ARG A 87 19.90 -10.83 4.46
C ARG A 87 20.83 -11.80 3.75
N TRP A 88 20.71 -13.09 4.00
CA TRP A 88 21.54 -14.14 3.38
C TRP A 88 21.13 -14.46 1.93
N MET A 89 19.86 -14.18 1.58
CA MET A 89 19.35 -14.40 0.22
C MET A 89 20.00 -13.45 -0.78
N SER A 90 20.10 -13.89 -2.04
CA SER A 90 20.26 -12.99 -3.19
C SER A 90 18.89 -12.44 -3.62
N VAL A 91 18.90 -11.39 -4.42
CA VAL A 91 17.70 -10.82 -5.05
C VAL A 91 16.98 -11.87 -5.88
N GLY A 92 17.75 -12.71 -6.64
CA GLY A 92 17.19 -13.81 -7.44
C GLY A 92 16.53 -14.88 -6.58
N GLU A 93 17.19 -15.33 -5.48
CA GLU A 93 16.63 -16.30 -4.53
C GLU A 93 15.34 -15.79 -3.88
N ALA A 94 15.23 -14.48 -3.61
CA ALA A 94 13.98 -13.88 -3.14
C ALA A 94 12.87 -13.96 -4.20
N GLY A 95 13.20 -13.78 -5.48
CA GLY A 95 12.26 -13.99 -6.59
C GLY A 95 11.82 -15.44 -6.73
N ASP A 96 12.74 -16.41 -6.58
CA ASP A 96 12.43 -17.83 -6.59
C ASP A 96 11.51 -18.20 -5.43
N PHE A 97 11.78 -17.68 -4.23
CA PHE A 97 10.92 -17.86 -3.06
C PHE A 97 9.49 -17.35 -3.32
N TYR A 98 9.34 -16.19 -3.93
CA TYR A 98 8.01 -15.67 -4.28
C TYR A 98 7.32 -16.54 -5.33
N ALA A 99 8.06 -17.04 -6.33
CA ALA A 99 7.51 -17.93 -7.36
C ALA A 99 7.03 -19.28 -6.77
N ASP A 100 7.68 -19.78 -5.72
CA ASP A 100 7.27 -21.02 -5.04
C ASP A 100 5.97 -20.85 -4.23
N PHE A 101 5.71 -19.65 -3.68
CA PHE A 101 4.55 -19.40 -2.84
C PHE A 101 3.36 -18.76 -3.57
N TYR A 102 3.59 -18.05 -4.68
CA TYR A 102 2.57 -17.30 -5.39
C TYR A 102 2.47 -17.76 -6.84
N LEU A 103 1.40 -18.48 -7.17
CA LEU A 103 1.15 -18.99 -8.53
C LEU A 103 0.99 -17.88 -9.57
N ASP A 104 0.64 -16.69 -9.14
CA ASP A 104 0.47 -15.47 -9.95
C ASP A 104 1.76 -14.65 -10.09
N PHE A 105 2.90 -15.13 -9.56
CA PHE A 105 4.19 -14.45 -9.69
C PHE A 105 4.74 -14.59 -11.11
N ASP A 106 5.05 -13.46 -11.75
CA ASP A 106 5.61 -13.40 -13.09
C ASP A 106 7.11 -13.16 -13.03
N ARG A 107 7.90 -14.24 -13.21
CA ARG A 107 9.36 -14.17 -13.15
C ARG A 107 9.96 -13.24 -14.20
N LYS A 108 9.41 -13.26 -15.42
CA LYS A 108 9.89 -12.39 -16.50
C LYS A 108 9.72 -10.92 -16.12
N ARG A 109 8.56 -10.57 -15.56
CA ARG A 109 8.27 -9.22 -15.07
C ARG A 109 9.21 -8.83 -13.93
N PHE A 110 9.52 -9.76 -13.02
CA PHE A 110 10.49 -9.51 -11.96
C PHE A 110 11.87 -9.12 -12.52
N ASP A 111 12.38 -9.88 -13.47
CA ASP A 111 13.68 -9.62 -14.11
C ASP A 111 13.68 -8.28 -14.87
N GLU A 112 12.58 -7.93 -15.54
CA GLU A 112 12.38 -6.62 -16.19
C GLU A 112 12.41 -5.46 -15.15
N LEU A 113 11.69 -5.61 -14.04
CA LEU A 113 11.67 -4.63 -12.97
C LEU A 113 13.02 -4.47 -12.30
N LEU A 114 13.77 -5.54 -12.08
CA LEU A 114 15.15 -5.45 -11.59
C LEU A 114 16.02 -4.59 -12.51
N GLY A 115 15.93 -4.78 -13.83
CA GLY A 115 16.64 -3.98 -14.82
C GLY A 115 16.28 -2.48 -14.73
N ILE A 116 14.99 -2.15 -14.64
CA ILE A 116 14.50 -0.76 -14.49
C ILE A 116 15.01 -0.14 -13.19
N MET A 117 15.02 -0.92 -12.09
CA MET A 117 15.45 -0.46 -10.76
C MET A 117 16.99 -0.43 -10.58
N GLY A 118 17.75 -0.88 -11.58
CA GLY A 118 19.22 -0.93 -11.53
C GLY A 118 19.74 -2.02 -10.57
N LEU A 119 19.01 -3.13 -10.45
CA LEU A 119 19.34 -4.27 -9.59
C LEU A 119 19.74 -5.49 -10.44
N THR A 120 20.49 -6.41 -9.84
CA THR A 120 20.83 -7.69 -10.46
C THR A 120 20.48 -8.86 -9.53
N ALA A 121 20.07 -9.99 -10.11
CA ALA A 121 19.65 -11.18 -9.36
C ALA A 121 20.74 -11.77 -8.45
N VAL A 122 22.02 -11.55 -8.77
CA VAL A 122 23.15 -12.10 -8.01
C VAL A 122 23.53 -11.31 -6.76
N GLN A 123 23.02 -10.09 -6.62
CA GLN A 123 23.31 -9.25 -5.45
C GLN A 123 22.73 -9.86 -4.17
N LYS A 124 23.51 -9.87 -3.09
CA LYS A 124 23.01 -10.32 -1.77
C LYS A 124 22.25 -9.19 -1.08
N ILE A 125 21.05 -9.50 -0.56
CA ILE A 125 20.19 -8.53 0.13
C ILE A 125 20.91 -7.86 1.30
N GLY A 126 21.75 -8.62 2.02
CA GLY A 126 22.55 -8.08 3.12
C GLY A 126 23.60 -7.05 2.73
N SER A 127 23.97 -6.93 1.45
CA SER A 127 24.91 -5.95 0.92
C SER A 127 24.24 -4.74 0.24
N LEU A 128 22.91 -4.76 0.08
CA LEU A 128 22.16 -3.68 -0.55
C LEU A 128 22.04 -2.47 0.38
N SER A 129 22.01 -1.28 -0.20
CA SER A 129 21.57 -0.08 0.51
C SER A 129 20.07 -0.17 0.87
N LYS A 130 19.60 0.65 1.82
CA LYS A 130 18.18 0.71 2.18
C LYS A 130 17.27 0.92 0.96
N GLY A 131 17.63 1.87 0.09
CA GLY A 131 16.88 2.15 -1.12
C GLY A 131 16.88 0.98 -2.13
N MET A 132 18.00 0.23 -2.25
CA MET A 132 18.05 -0.96 -3.10
C MET A 132 17.20 -2.11 -2.54
N VAL A 133 17.15 -2.27 -1.22
CA VAL A 133 16.26 -3.24 -0.57
C VAL A 133 14.80 -2.87 -0.87
N GLU A 134 14.44 -1.60 -0.76
CA GLU A 134 13.07 -1.14 -1.06
C GLU A 134 12.69 -1.39 -2.53
N LYS A 135 13.58 -1.06 -3.47
CA LYS A 135 13.41 -1.39 -4.90
C LYS A 135 13.22 -2.90 -5.13
N THR A 136 13.96 -3.75 -4.42
CA THR A 136 13.81 -5.21 -4.50
C THR A 136 12.42 -5.64 -4.01
N ARG A 137 11.98 -5.14 -2.86
CA ARG A 137 10.67 -5.43 -2.28
C ARG A 137 9.52 -5.03 -3.21
N LEU A 138 9.61 -3.83 -3.79
CA LEU A 138 8.65 -3.33 -4.77
C LEU A 138 8.65 -4.20 -6.03
N SER A 139 9.82 -4.60 -6.55
CA SER A 139 9.91 -5.49 -7.70
C SER A 139 9.21 -6.83 -7.44
N LEU A 140 9.37 -7.41 -6.24
CA LEU A 140 8.69 -8.65 -5.85
C LEU A 140 7.16 -8.49 -5.81
N VAL A 141 6.67 -7.41 -5.17
CA VAL A 141 5.23 -7.14 -5.01
C VAL A 141 4.56 -6.90 -6.37
N PHE A 142 5.20 -6.10 -7.26
CA PHE A 142 4.64 -5.78 -8.57
C PHE A 142 4.86 -6.86 -9.64
N SER A 143 5.61 -7.90 -9.33
CA SER A 143 5.72 -9.09 -10.17
C SER A 143 4.57 -10.08 -9.95
N ARG A 144 3.69 -9.85 -8.98
CA ARG A 144 2.45 -10.59 -8.81
C ARG A 144 1.35 -10.01 -9.69
N LYS A 145 0.43 -10.85 -10.16
CA LYS A 145 -0.78 -10.46 -10.90
C LYS A 145 -1.97 -10.33 -9.93
N ALA A 146 -1.78 -9.54 -8.86
CA ALA A 146 -2.79 -9.35 -7.83
C ALA A 146 -3.99 -8.52 -8.32
N ARG A 147 -5.15 -8.70 -7.66
CA ARG A 147 -6.35 -7.87 -7.82
C ARG A 147 -6.27 -6.63 -6.93
N LEU A 148 -5.59 -6.74 -5.79
CA LEU A 148 -5.39 -5.67 -4.83
C LEU A 148 -3.92 -5.59 -4.42
N TYR A 149 -3.33 -4.42 -4.61
CA TYR A 149 -2.03 -4.07 -4.02
C TYR A 149 -2.24 -3.24 -2.77
N VAL A 150 -1.62 -3.63 -1.67
CA VAL A 150 -1.66 -2.93 -0.39
C VAL A 150 -0.22 -2.55 -0.03
N LEU A 151 0.10 -1.26 -0.05
CA LEU A 151 1.48 -0.77 0.06
C LEU A 151 1.62 0.16 1.27
N ASP A 152 2.31 -0.31 2.31
CA ASP A 152 2.51 0.46 3.54
C ASP A 152 3.85 1.20 3.49
N GLU A 153 3.79 2.54 3.34
CA GLU A 153 4.94 3.46 3.22
C GLU A 153 6.01 3.00 2.19
N PRO A 154 5.63 2.67 0.94
CA PRO A 154 6.52 2.00 -0.04
C PRO A 154 7.71 2.84 -0.51
N PHE A 155 7.72 4.13 -0.21
CA PHE A 155 8.77 5.05 -0.66
C PHE A 155 9.74 5.43 0.46
N GLY A 156 9.57 4.86 1.64
CA GLY A 156 10.41 5.11 2.81
C GLY A 156 11.86 4.65 2.57
N GLY A 157 12.79 5.61 2.46
CA GLY A 157 14.21 5.31 2.23
C GLY A 157 14.69 5.36 0.79
N LEU A 158 13.82 5.76 -0.16
CA LEU A 158 14.19 6.14 -1.50
C LEU A 158 14.55 7.63 -1.56
N ASP A 159 15.61 7.96 -2.31
CA ASP A 159 15.87 9.34 -2.66
C ASP A 159 14.80 9.85 -3.68
N PRO A 160 14.65 11.17 -3.86
CA PRO A 160 13.60 11.72 -4.72
C PRO A 160 13.63 11.22 -6.17
N LEU A 161 14.82 10.98 -6.74
CA LEU A 161 14.97 10.50 -8.11
C LEU A 161 14.54 9.03 -8.21
N ALA A 162 15.01 8.19 -7.28
CA ALA A 162 14.64 6.78 -7.20
C ALA A 162 13.13 6.61 -6.98
N ARG A 163 12.53 7.46 -6.14
CA ARG A 163 11.08 7.47 -5.90
C ARG A 163 10.29 7.75 -7.17
N ARG A 164 10.68 8.79 -7.92
CA ARG A 164 10.04 9.12 -9.18
C ARG A 164 10.12 7.97 -10.20
N GLN A 165 11.29 7.34 -10.33
CA GLN A 165 11.47 6.17 -11.20
C GLN A 165 10.53 5.00 -10.81
N VAL A 166 10.39 4.75 -9.51
CA VAL A 166 9.47 3.73 -8.99
C VAL A 166 8.03 4.08 -9.29
N LEU A 167 7.62 5.33 -9.04
CA LEU A 167 6.27 5.81 -9.35
C LEU A 167 5.95 5.71 -10.84
N ASP A 168 6.85 6.17 -11.71
CA ASP A 168 6.68 6.06 -13.16
C ASP A 168 6.53 4.59 -13.60
N ALA A 169 7.35 3.69 -13.02
CA ALA A 169 7.25 2.26 -13.29
C ALA A 169 5.93 1.65 -12.76
N LEU A 170 5.42 2.14 -11.63
CA LEU A 170 4.13 1.75 -11.06
C LEU A 170 2.98 2.09 -12.00
N VAL A 171 2.90 3.37 -12.39
CA VAL A 171 1.81 3.87 -13.24
C VAL A 171 1.85 3.24 -14.62
N ALA A 172 3.03 3.15 -15.24
CA ALA A 172 3.18 2.52 -16.56
C ALA A 172 2.75 1.03 -16.57
N ASN A 173 2.69 0.42 -15.39
CA ASN A 173 2.37 -1.00 -15.24
C ASN A 173 1.09 -1.26 -14.44
N PHE A 174 0.41 -0.22 -14.00
CA PHE A 174 -0.87 -0.34 -13.32
C PHE A 174 -1.92 -0.81 -14.33
N ARG A 175 -2.61 -1.89 -14.00
CA ARG A 175 -3.61 -2.51 -14.85
C ARG A 175 -4.99 -2.04 -14.41
N THR A 176 -5.89 -1.85 -15.36
CA THR A 176 -7.28 -1.42 -15.11
C THR A 176 -8.13 -2.46 -14.38
N ASP A 177 -7.65 -3.71 -14.29
CA ASP A 177 -8.31 -4.82 -13.60
C ASP A 177 -7.76 -5.08 -12.19
N CYS A 178 -6.92 -4.18 -11.66
CA CYS A 178 -6.44 -4.23 -10.30
C CYS A 178 -6.65 -2.88 -9.60
N SER A 179 -6.63 -2.87 -8.27
CA SER A 179 -6.74 -1.67 -7.45
C SER A 179 -5.58 -1.60 -6.47
N MET A 180 -5.34 -0.41 -5.93
CA MET A 180 -4.23 -0.19 -5.00
C MET A 180 -4.67 0.63 -3.80
N ILE A 181 -4.19 0.26 -2.61
CA ILE A 181 -4.21 1.10 -1.42
C ILE A 181 -2.77 1.43 -1.06
N LEU A 182 -2.46 2.70 -1.03
CA LEU A 182 -1.13 3.22 -0.77
C LEU A 182 -1.16 4.09 0.48
N SER A 183 -0.44 3.72 1.55
CA SER A 183 -0.19 4.64 2.66
C SER A 183 1.07 5.45 2.42
N THR A 184 1.02 6.74 2.73
CA THR A 184 2.20 7.60 2.70
C THR A 184 2.02 8.85 3.53
N GLN A 185 3.15 9.36 4.03
CA GLN A 185 3.26 10.70 4.60
C GLN A 185 3.77 11.72 3.54
N MET A 186 4.22 11.24 2.39
CA MET A 186 4.78 12.05 1.30
C MET A 186 3.69 12.33 0.26
N VAL A 187 2.64 13.02 0.68
CA VAL A 187 1.44 13.24 -0.14
C VAL A 187 1.75 13.99 -1.42
N ALA A 188 2.57 15.06 -1.35
CA ALA A 188 2.95 15.89 -2.50
C ALA A 188 3.52 15.12 -3.69
N ASP A 189 4.28 14.06 -3.42
CA ASP A 189 4.96 13.29 -4.47
C ASP A 189 4.01 12.36 -5.22
N VAL A 190 2.86 12.00 -4.63
CA VAL A 190 1.99 10.91 -5.12
C VAL A 190 0.52 11.29 -5.27
N GLU A 191 0.08 12.46 -4.80
CA GLU A 191 -1.33 12.86 -4.78
C GLU A 191 -2.01 12.86 -6.15
N HIS A 192 -1.23 13.07 -7.22
CA HIS A 192 -1.73 13.10 -8.59
C HIS A 192 -2.07 11.72 -9.15
N PHE A 193 -1.70 10.64 -8.44
CA PHE A 193 -2.06 9.26 -8.79
C PHE A 193 -3.32 8.78 -8.07
N PHE A 194 -3.83 9.53 -7.08
CA PHE A 194 -4.98 9.10 -6.31
C PHE A 194 -6.30 9.38 -7.04
N ASP A 195 -7.08 8.32 -7.22
CA ASP A 195 -8.49 8.42 -7.60
C ASP A 195 -9.35 8.69 -6.37
N ASP A 196 -9.07 8.01 -5.26
CA ASP A 196 -9.74 8.16 -3.97
C ASP A 196 -8.75 8.47 -2.85
N VAL A 197 -9.22 9.15 -1.81
CA VAL A 197 -8.43 9.37 -0.60
C VAL A 197 -9.26 9.10 0.66
N VAL A 198 -8.59 8.55 1.67
CA VAL A 198 -9.13 8.33 3.01
C VAL A 198 -8.13 8.89 4.02
N PHE A 199 -8.59 9.81 4.84
CA PHE A 199 -7.81 10.43 5.92
C PHE A 199 -8.18 9.74 7.24
N LEU A 200 -7.18 9.14 7.88
CA LEU A 200 -7.32 8.48 9.18
C LEU A 200 -6.68 9.31 10.29
N ASP A 201 -7.40 9.49 11.39
CA ASP A 201 -6.87 10.07 12.62
C ASP A 201 -7.40 9.29 13.84
N ASP A 202 -6.52 8.92 14.75
CA ASP A 202 -6.82 8.15 15.97
C ASP A 202 -7.81 6.99 15.74
N GLY A 203 -7.58 6.25 14.66
CA GLY A 203 -8.39 5.09 14.27
C GLY A 203 -9.73 5.40 13.60
N HIS A 204 -10.05 6.66 13.31
CA HIS A 204 -11.29 7.08 12.66
C HIS A 204 -11.05 7.63 11.26
N VAL A 205 -12.02 7.47 10.37
CA VAL A 205 -12.04 8.20 9.10
C VAL A 205 -12.54 9.60 9.37
N VAL A 206 -11.67 10.60 9.15
CA VAL A 206 -12.01 12.03 9.36
C VAL A 206 -12.43 12.72 8.08
N LEU A 207 -11.96 12.24 6.94
CA LEU A 207 -12.34 12.71 5.61
C LEU A 207 -12.14 11.58 4.62
N SER A 208 -13.03 11.43 3.64
CA SER A 208 -12.87 10.53 2.52
C SER A 208 -13.62 11.01 1.29
N GLY A 209 -13.19 10.61 0.12
CA GLY A 209 -13.87 10.91 -1.14
C GLY A 209 -12.97 10.74 -2.34
N GLU A 210 -13.56 10.96 -3.51
CA GLU A 210 -12.83 11.04 -4.77
C GLU A 210 -11.89 12.24 -4.75
N ALA A 211 -10.63 12.02 -5.14
CA ALA A 211 -9.56 13.01 -5.00
C ALA A 211 -9.83 14.28 -5.80
N GLU A 212 -10.33 14.15 -7.04
CA GLU A 212 -10.65 15.29 -7.90
C GLU A 212 -11.84 16.10 -7.38
N ASP A 213 -12.85 15.43 -6.83
CA ASP A 213 -13.98 16.07 -6.15
C ASP A 213 -13.51 16.92 -4.95
N LEU A 214 -12.61 16.35 -4.14
CA LEU A 214 -12.06 17.06 -2.97
C LEU A 214 -11.22 18.27 -3.40
N ARG A 215 -10.37 18.12 -4.43
CA ARG A 215 -9.59 19.23 -5.01
C ARG A 215 -10.51 20.36 -5.48
N THR A 216 -11.54 20.02 -6.24
CA THR A 216 -12.49 20.98 -6.80
C THR A 216 -13.29 21.68 -5.71
N ARG A 217 -13.85 20.96 -4.74
CA ARG A 217 -14.69 21.55 -3.67
C ARG A 217 -13.91 22.41 -2.72
N ARG A 218 -12.64 22.10 -2.45
CA ARG A 218 -11.79 22.86 -1.52
C ARG A 218 -10.89 23.88 -2.21
N GLY A 219 -10.73 23.81 -3.54
CA GLY A 219 -9.82 24.66 -4.30
C GLY A 219 -8.35 24.49 -3.87
N ALA A 220 -7.98 23.29 -3.44
CA ALA A 220 -6.69 22.97 -2.83
C ALA A 220 -6.18 21.60 -3.28
N SER A 221 -4.86 21.39 -3.24
CA SER A 221 -4.25 20.09 -3.46
C SER A 221 -4.58 19.11 -2.33
N ILE A 222 -4.42 17.81 -2.56
CA ILE A 222 -4.61 16.81 -1.48
C ILE A 222 -3.56 17.02 -0.37
N GLU A 223 -2.36 17.49 -0.73
CA GLU A 223 -1.33 17.88 0.25
C GLU A 223 -1.78 19.03 1.13
N ASP A 224 -2.37 20.09 0.55
CA ASP A 224 -2.87 21.24 1.31
C ASP A 224 -4.04 20.82 2.23
N ILE A 225 -4.93 19.96 1.73
CA ILE A 225 -6.00 19.38 2.54
C ILE A 225 -5.41 18.52 3.68
N TYR A 226 -4.36 17.75 3.42
CA TYR A 226 -3.65 17.00 4.46
C TYR A 226 -3.10 17.92 5.55
N ARG A 227 -2.45 19.02 5.15
CA ARG A 227 -1.93 20.02 6.08
C ARG A 227 -3.04 20.72 6.88
N GLU A 228 -4.17 21.01 6.24
CA GLU A 228 -5.34 21.60 6.93
C GLU A 228 -5.90 20.64 7.98
N VAL A 229 -6.08 19.36 7.63
CA VAL A 229 -6.65 18.34 8.53
C VAL A 229 -5.73 18.05 9.71
N TYR A 230 -4.41 17.96 9.49
CA TYR A 230 -3.44 17.53 10.51
C TYR A 230 -2.50 18.62 11.02
N GLY A 231 -2.45 19.79 10.39
CA GLY A 231 -1.53 20.88 10.77
C GLY A 231 -1.70 21.41 12.20
N HIS A 232 -2.81 21.07 12.85
CA HIS A 232 -3.04 21.36 14.27
C HIS A 232 -2.46 20.29 15.22
N VAL A 233 -1.99 19.15 14.69
CA VAL A 233 -1.49 18.01 15.49
C VAL A 233 0.01 18.15 15.79
N GLU A 234 0.78 18.81 14.94
CA GLU A 234 2.23 19.02 15.14
C GLU A 234 2.57 20.05 16.23
N ALA A 235 1.56 20.72 16.80
CA ALA A 235 1.73 21.72 17.86
C ALA A 235 1.49 21.18 19.29
N ARG A 236 1.45 19.84 19.46
CA ARG A 236 1.27 19.23 20.80
C ARG A 236 2.46 18.41 21.25
#